data_d4d57b8a9282b204d99da414553886c7
#
_entry.id   d4d57b8a9282b204d99da414553886c7
#
_cell.length_a   1.000
_cell.length_b   1.000
_cell.length_c   1.000
_cell.angle_alpha   90.00
_cell.angle_beta   90.00
_cell.angle_gamma   90.00
#
_symmetry.space_group_name_H-M   'P 1'
#
loop_
_entity.id
_entity.type
_entity.pdbx_description
1 polymer ?
#
loop_
_entity_poly.entity_id
_entity_poly.type
_entity_poly.pdbx_seq_one_letter_code
_entity_poly.pdbx_strand_id
1 'polypeptide(L)'
;VVVAGHMDEVGFMVRNIKPNGGIEVLPIGGLVGEVFISQIVYVYTKNGHKIPGVIGSIPPHLKTNNNSSIEALIVDIGASSKEEVLSYGISIGDMVLYDTPYIETFNGKRFIAKAIDNRYGCGLALEALEYFHDKTFDFNLAIGATVQEEVGLRGAETTTNMFKPDMFIALDASPLN
;
A
#
# COMPACT_ATOMS: atom_id res chain seq x y z
N VAL A 1 -0.77 21.75 -18.26
CA VAL A 1 -1.72 20.84 -17.59
C VAL A 1 -0.95 19.61 -17.13
N VAL A 2 -1.19 19.14 -15.91
CA VAL A 2 -0.70 17.85 -15.39
C VAL A 2 -1.89 16.93 -15.13
N VAL A 3 -1.79 15.66 -15.53
CA VAL A 3 -2.76 14.60 -15.24
C VAL A 3 -2.02 13.45 -14.58
N ALA A 4 -2.43 13.05 -13.39
CA ALA A 4 -1.74 11.99 -12.66
C ALA A 4 -2.66 11.21 -11.70
N GLY A 5 -2.42 9.91 -11.55
CA GLY A 5 -2.86 9.09 -10.43
C GLY A 5 -1.68 8.80 -9.48
N HIS A 6 -1.93 8.30 -8.27
CA HIS A 6 -0.84 7.85 -7.41
C HIS A 6 -0.60 6.34 -7.55
N MET A 7 0.66 5.92 -7.42
CA MET A 7 1.06 4.52 -7.60
C MET A 7 1.32 3.78 -6.30
N ASP A 8 1.43 4.48 -5.19
CA ASP A 8 1.59 3.88 -3.87
C ASP A 8 0.27 3.30 -3.34
N GLU A 9 0.37 2.49 -2.35
CA GLU A 9 -0.74 1.84 -1.65
C GLU A 9 -0.48 1.86 -0.15
N VAL A 10 -1.53 1.78 0.64
CA VAL A 10 -1.45 1.59 2.09
C VAL A 10 -0.80 0.25 2.46
N GLY A 11 -0.13 0.20 3.59
CA GLY A 11 0.52 -1.01 4.07
C GLY A 11 1.16 -0.81 5.44
N PHE A 12 2.15 -1.63 5.74
CA PHE A 12 2.89 -1.55 6.99
C PHE A 12 4.39 -1.56 6.74
N MET A 13 5.13 -1.14 7.76
CA MET A 13 6.59 -1.20 7.79
C MET A 13 7.03 -1.89 9.08
N VAL A 14 8.04 -2.74 9.01
CA VAL A 14 8.64 -3.37 10.20
C VAL A 14 9.23 -2.29 11.11
N ARG A 15 8.69 -2.18 12.33
CA ARG A 15 9.13 -1.24 13.36
C ARG A 15 10.11 -1.87 14.32
N ASN A 16 9.86 -3.11 14.74
CA ASN A 16 10.66 -3.82 15.71
C ASN A 16 10.49 -5.35 15.56
N ILE A 17 11.46 -6.11 16.01
CA ILE A 17 11.42 -7.57 16.06
C ILE A 17 11.57 -7.99 17.52
N LYS A 18 10.55 -8.66 18.03
CA LYS A 18 10.49 -9.12 19.43
C LYS A 18 11.39 -10.31 19.67
N PRO A 19 11.87 -10.55 20.91
CA PRO A 19 12.69 -11.72 21.24
C PRO A 19 12.04 -13.06 20.85
N ASN A 20 10.72 -13.15 20.89
CA ASN A 20 9.94 -14.35 20.54
C ASN A 20 9.65 -14.50 19.04
N GLY A 21 10.27 -13.70 18.17
CA GLY A 21 10.06 -13.77 16.73
C GLY A 21 8.88 -12.96 16.18
N GLY A 22 8.02 -12.42 17.03
CA GLY A 22 6.92 -11.55 16.60
C GLY A 22 7.43 -10.24 15.98
N ILE A 23 6.85 -9.81 14.87
CA ILE A 23 7.26 -8.60 14.15
C ILE A 23 6.24 -7.51 14.42
N GLU A 24 6.67 -6.44 15.09
CA GLU A 24 5.87 -5.23 15.29
C GLU A 24 5.93 -4.36 14.05
N VAL A 25 4.78 -3.85 13.64
CA VAL A 25 4.65 -3.01 12.45
C VAL A 25 4.08 -1.64 12.79
N LEU A 26 4.32 -0.68 11.93
CA LEU A 26 3.65 0.62 11.93
C LEU A 26 2.88 0.79 10.61
N PRO A 27 1.74 1.48 10.63
CA PRO A 27 0.97 1.72 9.41
C PRO A 27 1.66 2.74 8.51
N ILE A 28 1.51 2.52 7.22
CA ILE A 28 1.84 3.47 6.15
C ILE A 28 0.52 3.81 5.46
N GLY A 29 0.07 5.05 5.60
CA GLY A 29 -1.25 5.50 5.13
C GLY A 29 -2.37 5.31 6.16
N GLY A 30 -3.60 5.57 5.72
CA GLY A 30 -4.80 5.54 6.55
C GLY A 30 -5.37 4.13 6.70
N LEU A 31 -4.98 3.40 7.74
CA LEU A 31 -5.42 2.03 7.99
C LEU A 31 -6.25 1.90 9.27
N VAL A 32 -7.25 1.02 9.25
CA VAL A 32 -8.02 0.61 10.42
C VAL A 32 -7.54 -0.77 10.88
N GLY A 33 -6.88 -0.84 12.04
CA GLY A 33 -6.19 -2.05 12.51
C GLY A 33 -7.06 -3.30 12.57
N GLU A 34 -8.34 -3.15 12.94
CA GLU A 34 -9.26 -4.28 13.13
C GLU A 34 -9.52 -5.09 11.84
N VAL A 35 -9.46 -4.44 10.65
CA VAL A 35 -9.71 -5.13 9.38
C VAL A 35 -8.53 -6.00 8.93
N PHE A 36 -7.36 -5.84 9.55
CA PHE A 36 -6.16 -6.61 9.20
C PHE A 36 -5.91 -7.81 10.10
N ILE A 37 -6.66 -7.96 11.17
CA ILE A 37 -6.54 -9.13 12.07
C ILE A 37 -6.84 -10.41 11.28
N SER A 38 -5.96 -11.40 11.39
CA SER A 38 -6.01 -12.69 10.67
C SER A 38 -5.81 -12.60 9.15
N GLN A 39 -5.39 -11.45 8.63
CA GLN A 39 -5.01 -11.32 7.22
C GLN A 39 -3.64 -11.93 6.96
N ILE A 40 -3.50 -12.57 5.79
CA ILE A 40 -2.21 -13.00 5.26
C ILE A 40 -1.48 -11.75 4.76
N VAL A 41 -0.22 -11.64 5.14
CA VAL A 41 0.68 -10.58 4.72
C VAL A 41 2.00 -11.15 4.22
N TYR A 42 2.75 -10.32 3.54
CA TYR A 42 4.11 -10.65 3.12
C TYR A 42 5.08 -9.57 3.57
N VAL A 43 6.19 -9.99 4.16
CA VAL A 43 7.32 -9.12 4.44
C VAL A 43 8.24 -9.12 3.22
N TYR A 44 8.50 -7.94 2.67
CA TYR A 44 9.38 -7.74 1.51
C TYR A 44 10.75 -7.28 2.00
N THR A 45 11.73 -8.16 1.91
CA THR A 45 13.09 -7.85 2.38
C THR A 45 13.89 -7.09 1.32
N LYS A 46 14.91 -6.37 1.75
CA LYS A 46 15.86 -5.68 0.84
C LYS A 46 16.55 -6.60 -0.16
N ASN A 47 16.65 -7.88 0.16
CA ASN A 47 17.24 -8.90 -0.71
C ASN A 47 16.24 -9.47 -1.73
N GLY A 48 15.02 -8.92 -1.80
CA GLY A 48 13.96 -9.34 -2.73
C GLY A 48 13.19 -10.59 -2.30
N HIS A 49 13.35 -11.07 -1.08
CA HIS A 49 12.53 -12.18 -0.57
C HIS A 49 11.13 -11.67 -0.22
N LYS A 50 10.12 -12.48 -0.54
CA LYS A 50 8.73 -12.31 -0.16
C LYS A 50 8.40 -13.39 0.88
N ILE A 51 8.35 -13.02 2.16
CA ILE A 51 8.19 -13.95 3.28
C ILE A 51 6.74 -13.88 3.78
N PRO A 52 5.97 -14.99 3.72
CA PRO A 52 4.59 -15.01 4.16
C PRO A 52 4.49 -14.92 5.69
N GLY A 53 3.43 -14.30 6.16
CA GLY A 53 3.08 -14.22 7.57
C GLY A 53 1.59 -13.97 7.74
N VAL A 54 1.14 -13.90 8.97
CA VAL A 54 -0.22 -13.56 9.33
C VAL A 54 -0.23 -12.49 10.41
N ILE A 55 -1.17 -11.57 10.34
CA ILE A 55 -1.39 -10.63 11.43
C ILE A 55 -2.14 -11.37 12.54
N GLY A 56 -1.46 -11.55 13.67
CA GLY A 56 -1.97 -12.28 14.81
C GLY A 56 -3.22 -11.64 15.40
N SER A 57 -4.08 -12.46 15.99
CA SER A 57 -5.23 -12.03 16.77
C SER A 57 -5.06 -12.42 18.23
N ILE A 58 -5.54 -11.57 19.13
CA ILE A 58 -5.62 -11.90 20.54
C ILE A 58 -7.00 -12.52 20.79
N PRO A 59 -7.07 -13.73 21.38
CA PRO A 59 -8.33 -14.36 21.72
C PRO A 59 -9.21 -13.42 22.57
N PRO A 60 -10.55 -13.42 22.38
CA PRO A 60 -11.45 -12.48 23.07
C PRO A 60 -11.31 -12.45 24.58
N HIS A 61 -11.05 -13.61 25.21
CA HIS A 61 -10.89 -13.74 26.66
C HIS A 61 -9.55 -13.20 27.21
N LEU A 62 -8.60 -12.88 26.33
CA LEU A 62 -7.32 -12.24 26.68
C LEU A 62 -7.26 -10.78 26.20
N LYS A 63 -8.34 -10.31 25.54
CA LYS A 63 -8.39 -8.97 24.94
C LYS A 63 -8.54 -7.93 26.06
N THR A 64 -7.63 -6.98 26.10
CA THR A 64 -7.77 -5.75 26.91
C THR A 64 -8.19 -4.59 25.99
N ASN A 65 -8.76 -3.52 26.54
CA ASN A 65 -9.32 -2.40 25.77
C ASN A 65 -8.33 -1.74 24.79
N ASN A 66 -7.04 -1.97 24.92
CA ASN A 66 -5.99 -1.37 24.08
C ASN A 66 -5.45 -2.32 22.99
N ASN A 67 -5.93 -3.56 22.91
CA ASN A 67 -5.34 -4.59 22.03
C ASN A 67 -5.88 -4.56 20.59
N SER A 68 -6.74 -3.60 20.25
CA SER A 68 -7.30 -3.44 18.90
C SER A 68 -6.67 -2.26 18.14
N SER A 69 -5.73 -1.54 18.75
CA SER A 69 -5.06 -0.44 18.05
C SER A 69 -4.15 -0.97 16.94
N ILE A 70 -4.02 -0.22 15.88
CA ILE A 70 -3.19 -0.59 14.74
C ILE A 70 -1.71 -0.74 15.13
N GLU A 71 -1.26 -0.02 16.16
CA GLU A 71 0.10 -0.11 16.71
C GLU A 71 0.35 -1.41 17.51
N ALA A 72 -0.71 -2.13 17.89
CA ALA A 72 -0.61 -3.40 18.60
C ALA A 72 -0.56 -4.61 17.67
N LEU A 73 -0.63 -4.41 16.35
CA LEU A 73 -0.57 -5.50 15.39
C LEU A 73 0.81 -6.16 15.39
N ILE A 74 0.80 -7.49 15.38
CA ILE A 74 2.00 -8.33 15.32
C ILE A 74 1.88 -9.24 14.10
N VAL A 75 2.89 -9.24 13.28
CA VAL A 75 3.03 -10.21 12.18
C VAL A 75 3.79 -11.42 12.70
N ASP A 76 3.19 -12.59 12.52
CA ASP A 76 3.76 -13.89 12.80
C ASP A 76 4.15 -14.57 11.48
N ILE A 77 5.41 -14.90 11.35
CA ILE A 77 5.98 -15.62 10.18
C ILE A 77 6.40 -17.07 10.53
N GLY A 78 6.02 -17.55 11.72
CA GLY A 78 6.38 -18.87 12.24
C GLY A 78 7.78 -18.93 12.85
N ALA A 79 8.46 -17.81 13.05
CA ALA A 79 9.77 -17.76 13.69
C ALA A 79 9.64 -17.78 15.22
N SER A 80 10.56 -18.49 15.89
CA SER A 80 10.56 -18.69 17.34
C SER A 80 11.48 -17.72 18.10
N SER A 81 12.32 -16.97 17.38
CA SER A 81 13.25 -16.00 17.96
C SER A 81 13.55 -14.83 17.02
N LYS A 82 14.06 -13.75 17.59
CA LYS A 82 14.54 -12.61 16.83
C LYS A 82 15.67 -12.98 15.86
N GLU A 83 16.58 -13.83 16.30
CA GLU A 83 17.72 -14.29 15.50
C GLU A 83 17.25 -15.06 14.27
N GLU A 84 16.21 -15.87 14.42
CA GLU A 84 15.60 -16.59 13.31
C GLU A 84 14.97 -15.62 12.28
N VAL A 85 14.21 -14.62 12.73
CA VAL A 85 13.66 -13.56 11.84
C VAL A 85 14.76 -12.83 11.08
N LEU A 86 15.84 -12.46 11.77
CA LEU A 86 16.99 -11.79 11.15
C LEU A 86 17.69 -12.69 10.13
N SER A 87 17.75 -14.01 10.39
CA SER A 87 18.38 -14.98 9.46
C SER A 87 17.63 -15.09 8.12
N TYR A 88 16.34 -14.78 8.09
CA TYR A 88 15.54 -14.70 6.86
C TYR A 88 15.76 -13.38 6.08
N GLY A 89 16.59 -12.49 6.61
CA GLY A 89 16.94 -11.21 5.99
C GLY A 89 15.95 -10.09 6.27
N ILE A 90 15.01 -10.30 7.21
CA ILE A 90 14.06 -9.26 7.63
C ILE A 90 14.79 -8.24 8.51
N SER A 91 14.53 -6.97 8.24
CA SER A 91 15.09 -5.83 8.98
C SER A 91 14.05 -4.74 9.26
N ILE A 92 14.35 -3.88 10.22
CA ILE A 92 13.57 -2.68 10.47
C ILE A 92 13.53 -1.83 9.20
N GLY A 93 12.34 -1.37 8.83
CA GLY A 93 12.11 -0.60 7.61
C GLY A 93 11.70 -1.43 6.40
N ASP A 94 11.66 -2.77 6.49
CA ASP A 94 11.10 -3.61 5.44
C ASP A 94 9.59 -3.44 5.35
N MET A 95 9.05 -3.46 4.13
CA MET A 95 7.63 -3.28 3.89
C MET A 95 6.85 -4.57 4.15
N VAL A 96 5.66 -4.40 4.71
CA VAL A 96 4.71 -5.50 4.94
C VAL A 96 3.39 -5.15 4.26
N LEU A 97 3.01 -5.96 3.28
CA LEU A 97 1.80 -5.75 2.50
C LEU A 97 0.85 -6.94 2.66
N TYR A 98 -0.44 -6.66 2.73
CA TYR A 98 -1.47 -7.70 2.64
C TYR A 98 -1.57 -8.24 1.21
N ASP A 99 -2.03 -9.48 1.08
CA ASP A 99 -2.21 -10.13 -0.21
C ASP A 99 -3.69 -10.29 -0.53
N THR A 100 -4.08 -9.73 -1.67
CA THR A 100 -5.40 -9.96 -2.25
C THR A 100 -5.18 -10.34 -3.70
N PRO A 101 -5.42 -11.59 -4.07
CA PRO A 101 -5.26 -12.02 -5.46
C PRO A 101 -6.29 -11.30 -6.36
N TYR A 102 -5.97 -11.18 -7.64
CA TYR A 102 -6.97 -10.79 -8.62
C TYR A 102 -8.05 -11.86 -8.73
N ILE A 103 -9.30 -11.46 -8.50
CA ILE A 103 -10.47 -12.34 -8.56
C ILE A 103 -11.55 -11.67 -9.40
N GLU A 104 -12.00 -12.32 -10.45
CA GLU A 104 -13.21 -11.90 -11.14
C GLU A 104 -14.45 -12.27 -10.33
N THR A 105 -15.43 -11.36 -10.29
CA THR A 105 -16.71 -11.65 -9.65
C THR A 105 -17.48 -12.72 -10.44
N PHE A 106 -18.37 -13.45 -9.77
CA PHE A 106 -19.12 -14.58 -10.37
C PHE A 106 -19.83 -14.23 -11.69
N ASN A 107 -20.28 -12.99 -11.86
CA ASN A 107 -20.93 -12.54 -13.09
C ASN A 107 -19.98 -11.96 -14.14
N GLY A 108 -18.67 -11.98 -13.91
CA GLY A 108 -17.66 -11.46 -14.84
C GLY A 108 -17.69 -9.95 -15.09
N LYS A 109 -18.48 -9.18 -14.31
CA LYS A 109 -18.66 -7.75 -14.55
C LYS A 109 -17.78 -6.86 -13.68
N ARG A 110 -17.14 -7.43 -12.68
CA ARG A 110 -16.28 -6.71 -11.73
C ARG A 110 -15.12 -7.61 -11.32
N PHE A 111 -14.14 -7.03 -10.66
CA PHE A 111 -13.01 -7.76 -10.09
C PHE A 111 -12.71 -7.24 -8.69
N ILE A 112 -12.00 -8.06 -7.94
CA ILE A 112 -11.47 -7.75 -6.61
C ILE A 112 -9.95 -7.84 -6.74
N ALA A 113 -9.24 -6.82 -6.30
CA ALA A 113 -7.79 -6.84 -6.23
C ALA A 113 -7.31 -5.82 -5.19
N LYS A 114 -6.07 -5.94 -4.73
CA LYS A 114 -5.44 -4.91 -3.90
C LYS A 114 -5.05 -3.70 -4.74
N ALA A 115 -4.82 -2.57 -4.08
CA ALA A 115 -4.26 -1.36 -4.67
C ALA A 115 -5.06 -0.80 -5.87
N ILE A 116 -6.39 -1.05 -5.94
CA ILE A 116 -7.27 -0.39 -6.91
C ILE A 116 -7.23 1.12 -6.67
N ASP A 117 -7.26 1.52 -5.44
CA ASP A 117 -6.79 2.80 -4.98
C ASP A 117 -5.25 2.74 -4.87
N ASN A 118 -4.48 3.40 -5.76
CA ASN A 118 -5.03 4.09 -6.93
C ASN A 118 -4.33 3.63 -8.26
N ARG A 119 -4.05 2.31 -8.37
CA ARG A 119 -3.50 1.75 -9.62
C ARG A 119 -4.47 1.91 -10.79
N TYR A 120 -5.78 2.08 -10.50
CA TYR A 120 -6.79 2.43 -11.48
C TYR A 120 -6.51 3.81 -12.11
N GLY A 121 -6.26 4.84 -11.30
CA GLY A 121 -5.89 6.17 -11.80
C GLY A 121 -4.60 6.16 -12.61
N CYS A 122 -3.62 5.34 -12.22
CA CYS A 122 -2.39 5.13 -13.01
C CYS A 122 -2.69 4.47 -14.38
N GLY A 123 -3.59 3.49 -14.42
CA GLY A 123 -4.04 2.87 -15.66
C GLY A 123 -4.71 3.86 -16.60
N LEU A 124 -5.61 4.70 -16.08
CA LEU A 124 -6.24 5.77 -16.85
C LEU A 124 -5.22 6.80 -17.36
N ALA A 125 -4.19 7.11 -16.56
CA ALA A 125 -3.10 8.00 -17.02
C ALA A 125 -2.33 7.40 -18.20
N LEU A 126 -2.06 6.08 -18.18
CA LEU A 126 -1.41 5.38 -19.29
C LEU A 126 -2.29 5.36 -20.55
N GLU A 127 -3.58 5.09 -20.42
CA GLU A 127 -4.53 5.15 -21.54
C GLU A 127 -4.63 6.55 -22.11
N ALA A 128 -4.66 7.58 -21.25
CA ALA A 128 -4.65 8.97 -21.70
C ALA A 128 -3.35 9.31 -22.45
N LEU A 129 -2.20 8.84 -21.98
CA LEU A 129 -0.92 9.04 -22.65
C LEU A 129 -0.93 8.39 -24.04
N GLU A 130 -1.42 7.17 -24.17
CA GLU A 130 -1.56 6.47 -25.44
C GLU A 130 -2.54 7.20 -26.39
N TYR A 131 -3.67 7.66 -25.88
CA TYR A 131 -4.69 8.38 -26.66
C TYR A 131 -4.19 9.73 -27.19
N PHE A 132 -3.33 10.40 -26.42
CA PHE A 132 -2.88 11.76 -26.73
C PHE A 132 -1.49 11.84 -27.37
N HIS A 133 -0.74 10.73 -27.51
CA HIS A 133 0.69 10.75 -27.89
C HIS A 133 0.98 11.42 -29.23
N ASP A 134 0.07 11.34 -30.20
CA ASP A 134 0.20 11.90 -31.55
C ASP A 134 -0.63 13.17 -31.77
N LYS A 135 -1.22 13.72 -30.71
CA LYS A 135 -2.03 14.96 -30.78
C LYS A 135 -1.22 16.19 -30.42
N THR A 136 -1.55 17.29 -31.05
CA THR A 136 -0.95 18.61 -30.78
C THR A 136 -1.91 19.47 -29.99
N PHE A 137 -1.39 20.15 -28.98
CA PHE A 137 -2.13 21.05 -28.11
C PHE A 137 -1.48 22.43 -28.07
N ASP A 138 -2.26 23.48 -27.79
CA ASP A 138 -1.77 24.84 -27.58
C ASP A 138 -1.16 25.03 -26.17
N PHE A 139 -1.03 23.94 -25.40
CA PHE A 139 -0.48 23.92 -24.06
C PHE A 139 0.39 22.68 -23.84
N ASN A 140 1.25 22.71 -22.84
CA ASN A 140 2.04 21.55 -22.42
C ASN A 140 1.17 20.60 -21.60
N LEU A 141 1.12 19.33 -22.02
CA LEU A 141 0.44 18.25 -21.32
C LEU A 141 1.49 17.28 -20.76
N ALA A 142 1.48 17.11 -19.43
CA ALA A 142 2.28 16.08 -18.74
C ALA A 142 1.33 15.05 -18.13
N ILE A 143 1.56 13.78 -18.42
CA ILE A 143 0.75 12.66 -17.90
C ILE A 143 1.69 11.70 -17.19
N GLY A 144 1.29 11.22 -16.00
CA GLY A 144 2.15 10.32 -15.24
C GLY A 144 1.51 9.79 -13.96
N ALA A 145 2.38 9.37 -13.04
CA ALA A 145 1.96 8.88 -11.74
C ALA A 145 2.79 9.55 -10.63
N THR A 146 2.14 9.77 -9.50
CA THR A 146 2.77 10.32 -8.29
C THR A 146 3.04 9.22 -7.27
N VAL A 147 3.79 9.54 -6.24
CA VAL A 147 4.15 8.65 -5.14
C VAL A 147 3.81 9.29 -3.80
N GLN A 148 3.67 8.47 -2.76
CA GLN A 148 3.45 8.94 -1.39
C GLN A 148 2.19 9.83 -1.23
N GLU A 149 1.13 9.48 -1.94
CA GLU A 149 -0.20 10.09 -1.76
C GLU A 149 -0.73 9.74 -0.39
N GLU A 150 -0.69 8.46 -0.03
CA GLU A 150 -1.24 7.85 1.18
C GLU A 150 -0.61 8.39 2.49
N VAL A 151 0.52 9.05 2.39
CA VAL A 151 1.23 9.67 3.52
C VAL A 151 1.27 11.19 3.44
N GLY A 152 0.35 11.79 2.72
CA GLY A 152 0.11 13.24 2.69
C GLY A 152 0.44 13.93 1.36
N LEU A 153 0.02 13.37 0.23
CA LEU A 153 0.05 14.00 -1.12
C LEU A 153 1.44 14.44 -1.59
N ARG A 154 2.52 13.86 -1.04
CA ARG A 154 3.89 14.38 -1.19
C ARG A 154 4.37 14.39 -2.64
N GLY A 155 4.04 13.36 -3.40
CA GLY A 155 4.38 13.29 -4.82
C GLY A 155 3.64 14.33 -5.66
N ALA A 156 2.37 14.58 -5.37
CA ALA A 156 1.59 15.61 -6.06
C ALA A 156 2.15 17.01 -5.76
N GLU A 157 2.51 17.30 -4.50
CA GLU A 157 3.17 18.56 -4.12
C GLU A 157 4.50 18.75 -4.87
N THR A 158 5.36 17.72 -4.88
CA THR A 158 6.65 17.77 -5.57
C THR A 158 6.46 17.99 -7.07
N THR A 159 5.51 17.26 -7.69
CA THR A 159 5.18 17.40 -9.10
C THR A 159 4.66 18.79 -9.45
N THR A 160 3.77 19.34 -8.61
CA THR A 160 3.23 20.70 -8.78
C THR A 160 4.34 21.74 -8.69
N ASN A 161 5.24 21.61 -7.72
CA ASN A 161 6.37 22.53 -7.56
C ASN A 161 7.37 22.46 -8.74
N MET A 162 7.57 21.27 -9.32
CA MET A 162 8.47 21.06 -10.45
C MET A 162 7.90 21.58 -11.76
N PHE A 163 6.65 21.25 -12.07
CA PHE A 163 6.02 21.61 -13.36
C PHE A 163 5.30 22.95 -13.32
N LYS A 164 4.92 23.46 -12.15
CA LYS A 164 4.12 24.69 -11.96
C LYS A 164 2.94 24.79 -12.93
N PRO A 165 2.08 23.77 -12.96
CA PRO A 165 0.98 23.71 -13.93
C PRO A 165 -0.10 24.74 -13.60
N ASP A 166 -0.77 25.27 -14.63
CA ASP A 166 -1.97 26.08 -14.46
C ASP A 166 -3.16 25.22 -14.02
N MET A 167 -3.12 23.90 -14.30
CA MET A 167 -4.13 22.94 -13.92
C MET A 167 -3.51 21.59 -13.60
N PHE A 168 -3.90 21.01 -12.45
CA PHE A 168 -3.58 19.63 -12.08
C PHE A 168 -4.87 18.81 -12.01
N ILE A 169 -4.96 17.73 -12.76
CA ILE A 169 -6.07 16.79 -12.77
C ILE A 169 -5.62 15.52 -12.04
N ALA A 170 -6.17 15.29 -10.85
CA ALA A 170 -5.96 14.05 -10.12
C ALA A 170 -6.96 13.00 -10.64
N LEU A 171 -6.42 11.86 -11.03
CA LEU A 171 -7.21 10.66 -11.34
C LEU A 171 -7.20 9.78 -10.11
N ASP A 172 -8.37 9.58 -9.48
CA ASP A 172 -8.45 8.85 -8.23
C ASP A 172 -9.68 7.96 -8.15
N ALA A 173 -9.60 6.92 -7.31
CA ALA A 173 -10.73 6.06 -7.00
C ALA A 173 -11.58 6.69 -5.90
N SER A 174 -12.90 6.56 -6.02
CA SER A 174 -13.84 7.04 -5.01
C SER A 174 -14.83 5.95 -4.63
N PRO A 175 -15.17 5.79 -3.33
CA PRO A 175 -16.19 4.84 -2.94
C PRO A 175 -17.54 5.24 -3.53
N LEU A 176 -18.30 4.24 -3.98
CA LEU A 176 -19.71 4.42 -4.33
C LEU A 176 -20.53 4.58 -3.03
N ASN A 177 -21.18 5.71 -2.88
CA ASN A 177 -22.20 5.95 -1.84
C ASN A 177 -23.55 5.39 -2.25
#